data_9d6399d51bbab67399c99a47d0ea7107
#
_entry.id   9d6399d51bbab67399c99a47d0ea7107
#
_cell.length_a   1.000
_cell.length_b   1.000
_cell.length_c   1.000
_cell.angle_alpha   90.00
_cell.angle_beta   90.00
_cell.angle_gamma   90.00
#
_symmetry.space_group_name_H-M   'P 1'
#
loop_
_entity.id
_entity.type
_entity.pdbx_description
1 polymer ?
#
loop_
_entity_poly.entity_id
_entity_poly.type
_entity_poly.pdbx_seq_one_letter_code
_entity_poly.pdbx_strand_id
1 'polypeptide(L)'
;MSEPAILSKEGDISTITLDDGKVNVFSLEMLESIQNCLDQVSKDSGELIIRGREGIFSAGFDLKTFQSGDAKKAQKMTALGMKTMHDLYTFPRPIIMAVTG
;
A
#
# COMPACT_ATOMS: atom_id res chain seq x y z
N MET A 1 -9.28 -4.08 -15.29
CA MET A 1 -9.25 -4.25 -13.81
C MET A 1 -8.60 -3.04 -13.18
N SER A 2 -9.22 -2.54 -12.13
CA SER A 2 -8.64 -1.41 -11.42
C SER A 2 -7.53 -1.87 -10.49
N GLU A 3 -6.53 -1.02 -10.31
CA GLU A 3 -5.46 -1.27 -9.35
C GLU A 3 -5.99 -1.23 -7.92
N PRO A 4 -5.49 -2.10 -7.03
CA PRO A 4 -5.94 -2.10 -5.63
C PRO A 4 -5.43 -0.91 -4.82
N ALA A 5 -4.41 -0.20 -5.29
CA ALA A 5 -3.99 1.07 -4.71
C ALA A 5 -4.00 2.13 -5.80
N ILE A 6 -4.62 3.26 -5.52
CA ILE A 6 -4.81 4.34 -6.49
C ILE A 6 -4.26 5.63 -5.93
N LEU A 7 -3.44 6.32 -6.73
CA LEU A 7 -2.90 7.61 -6.37
C LEU A 7 -3.78 8.73 -6.91
N SER A 8 -4.12 9.68 -6.06
CA SER A 8 -4.74 10.93 -6.48
C SER A 8 -3.95 12.08 -5.90
N LYS A 9 -3.96 13.21 -6.60
CA LYS A 9 -3.22 14.40 -6.19
C LYS A 9 -4.15 15.60 -6.16
N GLU A 10 -4.03 16.40 -5.12
CA GLU A 10 -4.78 17.63 -4.98
C GLU A 10 -3.84 18.69 -4.38
N GLY A 11 -3.39 19.62 -5.20
CA GLY A 11 -2.34 20.57 -4.81
C GLY A 11 -1.07 19.83 -4.45
N ASP A 12 -0.55 20.07 -3.25
CA ASP A 12 0.66 19.43 -2.74
C ASP A 12 0.37 18.12 -1.98
N ILE A 13 -0.89 17.72 -1.91
CA ILE A 13 -1.29 16.53 -1.19
C ILE A 13 -1.46 15.36 -2.15
N SER A 14 -0.74 14.28 -1.90
CA SER A 14 -0.89 13.02 -2.63
C SER A 14 -1.59 12.02 -1.72
N THR A 15 -2.62 11.35 -2.24
CA THR A 15 -3.38 10.36 -1.48
C THR A 15 -3.31 9.02 -2.19
N ILE A 16 -2.85 8.00 -1.46
CA ILE A 16 -2.90 6.62 -1.93
C ILE A 16 -4.09 5.96 -1.24
N THR A 17 -5.07 5.54 -2.02
CA THR A 17 -6.27 4.88 -1.51
C THR A 17 -6.13 3.38 -1.75
N LEU A 18 -6.26 2.60 -0.68
CA LEU A 18 -6.22 1.14 -0.74
C LEU A 18 -7.65 0.61 -0.85
N ASP A 19 -7.95 -0.05 -1.94
CA ASP A 19 -9.27 -0.65 -2.14
C ASP A 19 -9.16 -1.86 -3.08
N ASP A 20 -9.08 -3.04 -2.51
CA ASP A 20 -9.07 -4.30 -3.27
C ASP A 20 -10.46 -4.88 -3.45
N GLY A 21 -11.50 -4.13 -3.05
CA GLY A 21 -12.89 -4.57 -3.10
C GLY A 21 -13.29 -5.48 -1.94
N LYS A 22 -12.36 -5.75 -1.04
CA LYS A 22 -12.56 -6.63 0.11
C LYS A 22 -11.99 -5.98 1.37
N VAL A 23 -11.05 -6.64 2.05
CA VAL A 23 -10.52 -6.18 3.33
C VAL A 23 -9.09 -5.63 3.23
N ASN A 24 -8.66 -5.29 2.04
CA ASN A 24 -7.36 -4.67 1.76
C ASN A 24 -6.19 -5.49 2.32
N VAL A 25 -6.13 -6.76 1.93
CA VAL A 25 -4.98 -7.58 2.33
C VAL A 25 -3.72 -7.12 1.59
N PHE A 26 -2.59 -7.21 2.25
CA PHE A 26 -1.29 -6.92 1.63
C PHE A 26 -0.84 -8.14 0.82
N SER A 27 -1.52 -8.35 -0.30
CA SER A 27 -1.14 -9.32 -1.30
C SER A 27 0.03 -8.77 -2.12
N LEU A 28 0.62 -9.62 -2.94
CA LEU A 28 1.67 -9.17 -3.85
C LEU A 28 1.15 -8.08 -4.79
N GLU A 29 -0.08 -8.23 -5.31
CA GLU A 29 -0.69 -7.23 -6.19
C GLU A 29 -0.89 -5.89 -5.47
N MET A 30 -1.37 -5.92 -4.22
CA MET A 30 -1.55 -4.70 -3.44
C MET A 30 -0.21 -4.00 -3.20
N LEU A 31 0.80 -4.77 -2.78
CA LEU A 31 2.12 -4.20 -2.48
C LEU A 31 2.78 -3.62 -3.72
N GLU A 32 2.69 -4.30 -4.85
CA GLU A 32 3.21 -3.78 -6.12
C GLU A 32 2.48 -2.50 -6.53
N SER A 33 1.17 -2.44 -6.33
CA SER A 33 0.37 -1.26 -6.64
C SER A 33 0.75 -0.08 -5.74
N ILE A 34 0.99 -0.33 -4.45
CA ILE A 34 1.47 0.71 -3.52
C ILE A 34 2.84 1.22 -3.97
N GLN A 35 3.76 0.34 -4.36
CA GLN A 35 5.08 0.75 -4.84
C GLN A 35 4.97 1.61 -6.09
N ASN A 36 4.09 1.25 -7.02
CA ASN A 36 3.87 2.05 -8.23
C ASN A 36 3.34 3.44 -7.87
N CYS A 37 2.47 3.54 -6.89
CA CYS A 37 1.96 4.84 -6.42
C CYS A 37 3.08 5.66 -5.78
N LEU A 38 3.91 5.03 -4.93
CA LEU A 38 5.03 5.73 -4.28
C LEU A 38 6.02 6.28 -5.28
N ASP A 39 6.26 5.57 -6.38
CA ASP A 39 7.19 6.02 -7.42
C ASP A 39 6.71 7.31 -8.10
N GLN A 40 5.42 7.61 -8.02
CA GLN A 40 4.82 8.78 -8.65
C GLN A 40 4.63 9.94 -7.68
N VAL A 41 4.88 9.75 -6.38
CA VAL A 41 4.73 10.79 -5.38
C VAL A 41 5.99 11.64 -5.35
N SER A 42 5.82 12.98 -5.34
CA SER A 42 6.95 13.90 -5.20
C SER A 42 7.64 13.69 -3.85
N LYS A 43 8.96 13.60 -3.88
CA LYS A 43 9.79 13.52 -2.67
C LYS A 43 10.34 14.87 -2.24
N ASP A 44 10.04 15.91 -3.01
CA ASP A 44 10.59 17.24 -2.77
C ASP A 44 9.62 18.16 -2.02
N SER A 45 8.33 17.91 -2.14
CA SER A 45 7.32 18.77 -1.51
C SER A 45 6.01 18.02 -1.33
N GLY A 46 5.19 18.54 -0.42
CA GLY A 46 3.86 18.03 -0.17
C GLY A 46 3.78 16.98 0.92
N GLU A 47 2.60 16.49 1.14
CA GLU A 47 2.30 15.47 2.14
C GLU A 47 1.74 14.23 1.45
N LEU A 48 1.95 13.07 2.06
CA LEU A 48 1.41 11.81 1.58
C LEU A 48 0.38 11.29 2.59
N ILE A 49 -0.81 11.03 2.10
CA ILE A 49 -1.87 10.41 2.88
C ILE A 49 -2.08 8.99 2.34
N ILE A 50 -2.13 8.02 3.24
CA ILE A 50 -2.47 6.65 2.89
C ILE A 50 -3.76 6.32 3.62
N ARG A 51 -4.79 5.92 2.87
CA ARG A 51 -6.10 5.62 3.45
C ARG A 51 -6.63 4.30 2.90
N GLY A 52 -7.45 3.64 3.68
CA GLY A 52 -8.19 2.49 3.23
C GLY A 52 -9.56 2.88 2.67
N ARG A 53 -10.38 1.89 2.40
CA ARG A 53 -11.78 2.11 2.10
C ARG A 53 -12.55 2.36 3.39
N GLU A 54 -13.78 2.84 3.28
CA GLU A 54 -14.59 3.17 4.44
C GLU A 54 -14.68 1.99 5.41
N GLY A 55 -14.27 2.23 6.66
CA GLY A 55 -14.32 1.24 7.73
C GLY A 55 -13.20 0.20 7.71
N ILE A 56 -12.34 0.19 6.68
CA ILE A 56 -11.29 -0.82 6.55
C ILE A 56 -10.02 -0.18 6.02
N PHE A 57 -8.96 -0.20 6.83
CA PHE A 57 -7.63 0.19 6.34
C PHE A 57 -6.95 -1.00 5.66
N SER A 58 -6.68 -2.05 6.41
CA SER A 58 -6.09 -3.29 5.89
C SER A 58 -6.31 -4.43 6.88
N ALA A 59 -6.43 -5.65 6.35
CA ALA A 59 -6.47 -6.88 7.15
C ALA A 59 -5.09 -7.53 7.30
N GLY A 60 -4.03 -6.89 6.79
CA GLY A 60 -2.68 -7.42 6.88
C GLY A 60 -2.30 -8.30 5.70
N PHE A 61 -1.30 -9.17 5.89
CA PHE A 61 -0.83 -10.03 4.80
C PHE A 61 -1.89 -11.02 4.31
N ASP A 62 -1.76 -11.38 3.04
CA ASP A 62 -2.66 -12.32 2.40
C ASP A 62 -2.38 -13.74 2.89
N LEU A 63 -3.21 -14.23 3.81
CA LEU A 63 -3.05 -15.58 4.37
C LEU A 63 -3.21 -16.68 3.32
N LYS A 64 -3.98 -16.42 2.26
CA LYS A 64 -4.16 -17.40 1.19
C LYS A 64 -2.84 -17.71 0.50
N THR A 65 -1.97 -16.73 0.35
CA THR A 65 -0.65 -16.93 -0.24
C THR A 65 0.20 -17.85 0.62
N PHE A 66 0.17 -17.67 1.94
CA PHE A 66 0.90 -18.55 2.86
C PHE A 66 0.32 -19.98 2.87
N GLN A 67 -1.00 -20.08 2.78
CA GLN A 67 -1.68 -21.39 2.81
C GLN A 67 -1.59 -22.15 1.50
N SER A 68 -1.24 -21.48 0.41
CA SER A 68 -1.19 -22.10 -0.93
C SER A 68 -0.04 -23.08 -1.11
N GLY A 69 0.96 -23.02 -0.23
CA GLY A 69 2.17 -23.85 -0.38
C GLY A 69 3.18 -23.28 -1.38
N ASP A 70 2.91 -22.13 -1.98
CA ASP A 70 3.85 -21.48 -2.88
C ASP A 70 4.85 -20.65 -2.08
N ALA A 71 5.95 -21.30 -1.70
CA ALA A 71 6.97 -20.67 -0.86
C ALA A 71 7.62 -19.46 -1.54
N LYS A 72 7.81 -19.52 -2.86
CA LYS A 72 8.43 -18.40 -3.59
C LYS A 72 7.54 -17.17 -3.58
N LYS A 73 6.24 -17.37 -3.79
CA LYS A 73 5.28 -16.25 -3.77
C LYS A 73 5.18 -15.66 -2.36
N ALA A 74 5.16 -16.50 -1.32
CA ALA A 74 5.13 -16.04 0.06
C ALA A 74 6.39 -15.25 0.41
N GLN A 75 7.57 -15.69 -0.04
CA GLN A 75 8.81 -14.97 0.18
C GLN A 75 8.81 -13.62 -0.53
N LYS A 76 8.34 -13.56 -1.77
CA LYS A 76 8.23 -12.30 -2.51
C LYS A 76 7.29 -11.33 -1.81
N MET A 77 6.15 -11.81 -1.35
CA MET A 77 5.18 -10.99 -0.65
C MET A 77 5.77 -10.43 0.64
N THR A 78 6.45 -11.27 1.42
CA THR A 78 7.08 -10.84 2.67
C THR A 78 8.19 -9.83 2.41
N ALA A 79 9.06 -10.10 1.45
CA ALA A 79 10.17 -9.19 1.11
C ALA A 79 9.65 -7.84 0.60
N LEU A 80 8.63 -7.85 -0.25
CA LEU A 80 8.05 -6.61 -0.77
C LEU A 80 7.32 -5.86 0.33
N GLY A 81 6.67 -6.56 1.26
CA GLY A 81 6.02 -5.95 2.41
C GLY A 81 7.03 -5.23 3.29
N MET A 82 8.17 -5.86 3.58
CA MET A 82 9.23 -5.25 4.36
C MET A 82 9.83 -4.05 3.64
N LYS A 83 10.06 -4.17 2.32
CA LYS A 83 10.56 -3.06 1.52
C LYS A 83 9.58 -1.88 1.54
N THR A 84 8.29 -2.16 1.39
CA THR A 84 7.26 -1.13 1.39
C THR A 84 7.21 -0.41 2.73
N MET A 85 7.27 -1.15 3.84
CA MET A 85 7.30 -0.54 5.18
C MET A 85 8.55 0.32 5.35
N HIS A 86 9.70 -0.16 4.89
CA HIS A 86 10.95 0.60 4.94
C HIS A 86 10.83 1.88 4.12
N ASP A 87 10.31 1.79 2.91
CA ASP A 87 10.17 2.95 2.02
C ASP A 87 9.22 4.00 2.62
N LEU A 88 8.15 3.56 3.28
CA LEU A 88 7.23 4.47 3.96
C LEU A 88 7.89 5.10 5.18
N TYR A 89 8.62 4.30 5.97
CA TYR A 89 9.30 4.79 7.16
C TYR A 89 10.36 5.83 6.82
N THR A 90 11.06 5.66 5.71
CA THR A 90 12.15 6.56 5.29
C THR A 90 11.70 7.62 4.28
N PHE A 91 10.40 7.70 3.99
CA PHE A 91 9.89 8.69 3.06
C PHE A 91 10.25 10.10 3.54
N PRO A 92 10.83 10.96 2.66
CA PRO A 92 11.36 12.26 3.09
C PRO A 92 10.31 13.32 3.39
N ARG A 93 9.03 13.04 3.20
CA ARG A 93 7.94 13.97 3.46
C ARG A 93 7.01 13.39 4.53
N PRO A 94 6.22 14.23 5.21
CA PRO A 94 5.25 13.72 6.19
C PRO A 94 4.27 12.74 5.57
N ILE A 95 4.04 11.63 6.28
CA ILE A 95 3.06 10.63 5.88
C ILE A 95 1.98 10.57 6.96
N ILE A 96 0.72 10.66 6.53
CA ILE A 96 -0.43 10.50 7.40
C ILE A 96 -1.15 9.23 7.00
N MET A 97 -1.32 8.32 7.95
CA MET A 97 -2.09 7.10 7.73
C MET A 97 -3.46 7.25 8.35
N ALA A 98 -4.48 7.31 7.50
CA ALA A 98 -5.86 7.43 7.96
C ALA A 98 -6.43 6.04 8.23
N VAL A 99 -6.16 5.51 9.39
CA VAL A 99 -6.58 4.16 9.80
C VAL A 99 -8.00 4.25 10.36
N THR A 100 -8.95 3.61 9.69
CA THR A 100 -10.37 3.72 10.01
C THR A 100 -11.02 2.39 10.44
N GLY A 101 -10.25 1.36 10.61
CA GLY A 101 -10.89 0.10 10.96
C GLY A 101 -10.09 -0.87 11.79
#